data_3b4495cea2dab693ca9e81fd75f5babe
#
_entry.id   3b4495cea2dab693ca9e81fd75f5babe
#
_cell.length_a   1.000
_cell.length_b   1.000
_cell.length_c   1.000
_cell.angle_alpha   90.00
_cell.angle_beta   90.00
_cell.angle_gamma   90.00
#
_symmetry.space_group_name_H-M   'P 1'
#
loop_
_entity.id
_entity.type
_entity.pdbx_description
1 polymer ?
#
loop_
_entity_poly.entity_id
_entity_poly.type
_entity_poly.pdbx_seq_one_letter_code
_entity_poly.pdbx_strand_id
1 'polypeptide(L)'
;MGYSIGISAYFHESSVSLFRDGDLIRFIREEYLSRVKGDKNFPRLALNHLIKEFSLLPESVDYVAFYEKPLLGFLNTALYALKHLPASKDLIFNNLLKIRHSGLFFGSELQKHISIPRKKLVFCPHHLSHVLSTLPFFEKEEPHAAIVIDGVGDLACTSTFEVRGEEVRLLDSIDYPQ
;
A
#
# COMPACT_ATOMS: atom_id res chain seq x y z
N MET A 1 5.20 -19.13 -14.82
CA MET A 1 6.12 -18.13 -14.26
C MET A 1 5.47 -16.77 -14.41
N GLY A 2 5.05 -16.16 -13.31
CA GLY A 2 4.38 -14.89 -13.31
C GLY A 2 5.13 -13.84 -12.52
N TYR A 3 4.84 -12.58 -12.81
CA TYR A 3 5.40 -11.45 -12.09
C TYR A 3 4.38 -10.92 -11.09
N SER A 4 4.85 -10.48 -9.92
CA SER A 4 4.07 -9.69 -8.97
C SER A 4 4.71 -8.32 -8.81
N ILE A 5 3.88 -7.28 -8.77
CA ILE A 5 4.33 -5.89 -8.67
C ILE A 5 3.83 -5.32 -7.34
N GLY A 6 4.73 -4.81 -6.51
CA GLY A 6 4.41 -4.04 -5.32
C GLY A 6 4.54 -2.54 -5.60
N ILE A 7 3.56 -1.74 -5.19
CA ILE A 7 3.58 -0.29 -5.38
C ILE A 7 3.32 0.41 -4.06
N SER A 8 4.19 1.37 -3.72
CA SER A 8 3.99 2.35 -2.66
C SER A 8 3.83 3.75 -3.28
N ALA A 9 2.82 4.51 -2.85
CA ALA A 9 2.55 5.85 -3.38
C ALA A 9 1.68 6.68 -2.42
N TYR A 10 1.70 8.00 -2.59
CA TYR A 10 0.82 9.02 -2.02
C TYR A 10 1.12 9.46 -0.60
N PHE A 11 1.82 8.70 0.21
CA PHE A 11 2.08 9.09 1.60
C PHE A 11 3.57 9.36 1.86
N HIS A 12 4.43 8.37 1.61
CA HIS A 12 5.89 8.50 1.69
C HIS A 12 6.49 8.48 0.29
N GLU A 13 7.80 8.22 0.21
CA GLU A 13 8.52 8.08 -1.04
C GLU A 13 7.94 6.94 -1.87
N SER A 14 7.49 7.28 -3.06
CA SER A 14 6.89 6.32 -3.96
C SER A 14 7.92 5.35 -4.54
N SER A 15 7.54 4.10 -4.67
CA SER A 15 8.42 3.05 -5.18
C SER A 15 7.65 1.95 -5.86
N VAL A 16 8.35 1.18 -6.68
CA VAL A 16 7.86 -0.03 -7.32
C VAL A 16 8.85 -1.16 -7.09
N SER A 17 8.34 -2.33 -6.74
CA SER A 17 9.09 -3.58 -6.65
C SER A 17 8.53 -4.60 -7.62
N LEU A 18 9.42 -5.38 -8.25
CA LEU A 18 9.09 -6.48 -9.13
C LEU A 18 9.59 -7.79 -8.53
N PHE A 19 8.69 -8.74 -8.41
CA PHE A 19 8.99 -10.09 -7.96
C PHE A 19 8.73 -11.09 -9.09
N ARG A 20 9.50 -12.17 -9.10
CA ARG A 20 9.24 -13.35 -9.92
C ARG A 20 9.32 -14.58 -9.05
N ASP A 21 8.25 -15.38 -9.02
CA ASP A 21 8.18 -16.63 -8.26
C ASP A 21 8.55 -16.48 -6.76
N GLY A 22 8.28 -15.30 -6.18
CA GLY A 22 8.59 -14.96 -4.79
C GLY A 22 9.91 -14.21 -4.58
N ASP A 23 10.81 -14.20 -5.55
CA ASP A 23 12.10 -13.51 -5.45
C ASP A 23 12.00 -12.04 -5.89
N LEU A 24 12.60 -11.14 -5.12
CA LEU A 24 12.73 -9.74 -5.50
C LEU A 24 13.72 -9.58 -6.64
N ILE A 25 13.22 -9.20 -7.81
CA ILE A 25 14.03 -9.01 -9.01
C ILE A 25 14.53 -7.57 -9.12
N ARG A 26 13.65 -6.60 -8.80
CA ARG A 26 13.98 -5.18 -8.95
C ARG A 26 13.20 -4.35 -7.96
N PHE A 27 13.84 -3.29 -7.45
CA PHE A 27 13.22 -2.23 -6.65
C PHE A 27 13.68 -0.88 -7.17
N ILE A 28 12.74 0.05 -7.38
CA ILE A 28 13.04 1.40 -7.88
C ILE A 28 12.20 2.42 -7.11
N ARG A 29 12.85 3.43 -6.54
CA ARG A 29 12.17 4.61 -5.99
C ARG A 29 11.93 5.62 -7.10
N GLU A 30 10.75 6.24 -7.11
CA GLU A 30 10.39 7.24 -8.11
C GLU A 30 11.38 8.42 -8.11
N GLU A 31 11.85 8.85 -6.94
CA GLU A 31 12.79 9.96 -6.78
C GLU A 31 14.11 9.77 -7.54
N TYR A 32 14.53 8.52 -7.79
CA TYR A 32 15.75 8.26 -8.59
C TYR A 32 15.59 8.65 -10.05
N LEU A 33 14.37 8.63 -10.55
CA LEU A 33 14.04 8.94 -11.94
C LEU A 33 13.43 10.34 -12.08
N SER A 34 12.52 10.72 -11.16
CA SER A 34 11.88 12.05 -11.18
C SER A 34 12.81 13.18 -10.74
N ARG A 35 13.89 12.84 -10.00
CA ARG A 35 14.82 13.80 -9.38
C ARG A 35 14.14 14.73 -8.35
N VAL A 36 12.97 14.35 -7.86
CA VAL A 36 12.25 15.03 -6.78
C VAL A 36 12.44 14.24 -5.50
N LYS A 37 13.17 14.79 -4.53
CA LYS A 37 13.42 14.13 -3.25
C LYS A 37 12.12 13.88 -2.51
N GLY A 38 11.92 12.61 -2.06
CA GLY A 38 10.71 12.22 -1.35
C GLY A 38 9.45 12.29 -2.21
N ASP A 39 9.54 12.03 -3.52
CA ASP A 39 8.40 12.06 -4.44
C ASP A 39 7.31 11.10 -3.97
N LYS A 40 6.12 11.65 -3.69
CA LYS A 40 4.95 10.93 -3.17
C LYS A 40 3.92 10.59 -4.23
N ASN A 41 4.10 11.10 -5.45
CA ASN A 41 3.13 10.88 -6.52
C ASN A 41 3.09 9.40 -6.91
N PHE A 42 2.10 9.02 -7.72
CA PHE A 42 2.10 7.69 -8.33
C PHE A 42 3.44 7.45 -9.07
N PRO A 43 4.14 6.33 -8.84
CA PRO A 43 5.50 6.09 -9.32
C PRO A 43 5.52 5.71 -10.81
N ARG A 44 5.10 6.66 -11.64
CA ARG A 44 4.92 6.46 -13.09
C ARG A 44 6.21 6.18 -13.83
N LEU A 45 7.32 6.85 -13.44
CA LEU A 45 8.60 6.68 -14.13
C LEU A 45 9.21 5.34 -13.75
N ALA A 46 9.18 4.98 -12.45
CA ALA A 46 9.66 3.70 -11.95
C ALA A 46 8.88 2.54 -12.56
N LEU A 47 7.54 2.63 -12.60
CA LEU A 47 6.69 1.60 -13.20
C LEU A 47 6.95 1.45 -14.71
N ASN A 48 6.99 2.55 -15.47
CA ASN A 48 7.26 2.51 -16.90
C ASN A 48 8.68 1.97 -17.20
N HIS A 49 9.64 2.28 -16.34
CA HIS A 49 11.00 1.74 -16.46
C HIS A 49 10.98 0.22 -16.30
N LEU A 50 10.31 -0.31 -15.26
CA LEU A 50 10.18 -1.77 -15.08
C LEU A 50 9.44 -2.45 -16.22
N ILE A 51 8.33 -1.88 -16.68
CA ILE A 51 7.56 -2.42 -17.82
C ILE A 51 8.48 -2.55 -19.04
N LYS A 52 9.28 -1.54 -19.32
CA LYS A 52 10.20 -1.52 -20.46
C LYS A 52 11.38 -2.48 -20.25
N GLU A 53 12.04 -2.44 -19.09
CA GLU A 53 13.24 -3.24 -18.78
C GLU A 53 12.96 -4.74 -18.87
N PHE A 54 11.80 -5.17 -18.37
CA PHE A 54 11.40 -6.58 -18.32
C PHE A 54 10.38 -6.98 -19.41
N SER A 55 10.04 -6.07 -20.32
CA SER A 55 9.03 -6.28 -21.37
C SER A 55 7.73 -6.86 -20.80
N LEU A 56 7.25 -6.28 -19.67
CA LEU A 56 6.10 -6.80 -18.95
C LEU A 56 4.82 -6.63 -19.78
N LEU A 57 4.13 -7.74 -19.98
CA LEU A 57 2.81 -7.79 -20.59
C LEU A 57 1.74 -7.95 -19.48
N PRO A 58 0.51 -7.45 -19.67
CA PRO A 58 -0.56 -7.61 -18.69
C PRO A 58 -0.83 -9.07 -18.30
N GLU A 59 -0.64 -9.99 -19.23
CA GLU A 59 -0.82 -11.43 -19.04
C GLU A 59 0.26 -12.04 -18.13
N SER A 60 1.49 -11.52 -18.21
CA SER A 60 2.63 -11.99 -17.43
C SER A 60 2.61 -11.51 -15.96
N VAL A 61 1.74 -10.56 -15.63
CA VAL A 61 1.57 -10.07 -14.26
C VAL A 61 0.45 -10.83 -13.58
N ASP A 62 0.76 -11.51 -12.48
CA ASP A 62 -0.21 -12.26 -11.69
C ASP A 62 -0.99 -11.33 -10.74
N TYR A 63 -0.26 -10.46 -10.02
CA TYR A 63 -0.83 -9.54 -9.05
C TYR A 63 -0.12 -8.18 -9.05
N VAL A 64 -0.89 -7.14 -8.73
CA VAL A 64 -0.36 -5.83 -8.35
C VAL A 64 -0.85 -5.51 -6.94
N ALA A 65 0.07 -5.39 -6.00
CA ALA A 65 -0.22 -5.13 -4.60
C ALA A 65 0.00 -3.65 -4.26
N PHE A 66 -0.94 -3.10 -3.50
CA PHE A 66 -0.86 -1.78 -2.89
C PHE A 66 -0.96 -1.92 -1.38
N TYR A 67 -0.17 -1.17 -0.63
CA TYR A 67 0.10 -1.38 0.80
C TYR A 67 -1.00 -0.92 1.77
N GLU A 68 -2.12 -0.39 1.27
CA GLU A 68 -3.23 0.08 2.09
C GLU A 68 -4.58 -0.16 1.40
N LYS A 69 -5.69 0.06 2.14
CA LYS A 69 -7.07 0.01 1.63
C LYS A 69 -7.65 1.42 1.54
N PRO A 70 -7.39 2.20 0.47
CA PRO A 70 -7.71 3.63 0.42
C PRO A 70 -9.19 3.95 0.60
N LEU A 71 -10.08 3.07 0.11
CA LEU A 71 -11.52 3.27 0.26
C LEU A 71 -11.94 3.14 1.73
N LEU A 72 -11.36 2.19 2.46
CA LEU A 72 -11.67 1.99 3.88
C LEU A 72 -11.23 3.19 4.71
N GLY A 73 -9.99 3.65 4.53
CA GLY A 73 -9.47 4.85 5.21
C GLY A 73 -10.29 6.10 4.89
N PHE A 74 -10.68 6.29 3.62
CA PHE A 74 -11.52 7.42 3.22
C PHE A 74 -12.90 7.36 3.88
N LEU A 75 -13.59 6.23 3.85
CA LEU A 75 -14.92 6.07 4.44
C LEU A 75 -14.89 6.29 5.95
N ASN A 76 -13.88 5.76 6.64
CA ASN A 76 -13.72 5.94 8.06
C ASN A 76 -13.53 7.41 8.44
N THR A 77 -12.64 8.11 7.73
CA THR A 77 -12.42 9.54 7.95
C THR A 77 -13.69 10.35 7.67
N ALA A 78 -14.44 10.02 6.63
CA ALA A 78 -15.69 10.69 6.30
C ALA A 78 -16.77 10.45 7.37
N LEU A 79 -16.93 9.24 7.87
CA LEU A 79 -17.88 8.89 8.93
C LEU A 79 -17.53 9.60 10.25
N TYR A 80 -16.23 9.60 10.61
CA TYR A 80 -15.76 10.34 11.78
C TYR A 80 -16.06 11.84 11.66
N ALA A 81 -15.74 12.43 10.52
CA ALA A 81 -15.98 13.84 10.28
C ALA A 81 -17.47 14.21 10.36
N LEU A 82 -18.36 13.37 9.81
CA LEU A 82 -19.81 13.57 9.90
C LEU A 82 -20.31 13.48 11.35
N LYS A 83 -19.80 12.52 12.12
CA LYS A 83 -20.19 12.32 13.53
C LYS A 83 -19.82 13.51 14.42
N HIS A 84 -18.76 14.24 14.08
CA HIS A 84 -18.23 15.34 14.88
C HIS A 84 -18.50 16.73 14.29
N LEU A 85 -19.51 16.89 13.42
CA LEU A 85 -19.95 18.20 12.94
C LEU A 85 -20.55 19.01 14.10
N PRO A 86 -20.34 20.36 14.10
CA PRO A 86 -19.64 21.18 13.11
C PRO A 86 -18.13 21.31 13.33
N ALA A 87 -17.57 20.73 14.41
CA ALA A 87 -16.15 20.89 14.78
C ALA A 87 -15.17 20.33 13.73
N SER A 88 -15.61 19.33 12.96
CA SER A 88 -14.79 18.63 11.93
C SER A 88 -14.91 19.21 10.51
N LYS A 89 -15.56 20.37 10.33
CA LYS A 89 -15.75 20.97 8.99
C LYS A 89 -14.44 21.12 8.20
N ASP A 90 -13.37 21.53 8.88
CA ASP A 90 -12.06 21.72 8.25
C ASP A 90 -11.41 20.39 7.86
N LEU A 91 -11.67 19.31 8.61
CA LEU A 91 -11.23 17.95 8.27
C LEU A 91 -11.92 17.47 6.99
N ILE A 92 -13.23 17.69 6.86
CA ILE A 92 -13.98 17.34 5.63
C ILE A 92 -13.41 18.09 4.44
N PHE A 93 -13.23 19.40 4.55
CA PHE A 93 -12.72 20.24 3.47
C PHE A 93 -11.31 19.81 3.05
N ASN A 94 -10.40 19.59 4.02
CA ASN A 94 -9.03 19.14 3.75
C ASN A 94 -8.98 17.75 3.11
N ASN A 95 -9.87 16.82 3.50
CA ASN A 95 -9.94 15.49 2.89
C ASN A 95 -10.47 15.55 1.46
N LEU A 96 -11.46 16.38 1.18
CA LEU A 96 -11.96 16.60 -0.19
C LEU A 96 -10.86 17.16 -1.10
N LEU A 97 -10.04 18.08 -0.61
CA LEU A 97 -8.91 18.63 -1.37
C LEU A 97 -7.82 17.58 -1.63
N LYS A 98 -7.63 16.65 -0.70
CA LYS A 98 -6.59 15.59 -0.79
C LYS A 98 -7.08 14.32 -1.47
N ILE A 99 -8.32 14.23 -1.90
CA ILE A 99 -8.90 13.00 -2.47
C ILE A 99 -8.11 12.43 -3.65
N ARG A 100 -7.48 13.29 -4.45
CA ARG A 100 -6.63 12.86 -5.58
C ARG A 100 -5.33 12.17 -5.15
N HIS A 101 -4.89 12.41 -3.90
CA HIS A 101 -3.67 11.86 -3.31
C HIS A 101 -3.98 10.80 -2.24
N SER A 102 -5.22 10.32 -2.18
CA SER A 102 -5.66 9.34 -1.17
C SER A 102 -5.58 7.88 -1.63
N GLY A 103 -4.96 7.60 -2.77
CA GLY A 103 -4.90 6.25 -3.34
C GLY A 103 -6.23 5.73 -3.90
N LEU A 104 -7.36 6.45 -3.73
CA LEU A 104 -8.67 6.03 -4.24
C LEU A 104 -8.67 5.79 -5.76
N PHE A 105 -7.85 6.55 -6.48
CA PHE A 105 -7.71 6.44 -7.93
C PHE A 105 -6.52 5.57 -8.36
N PHE A 106 -5.90 4.83 -7.42
CA PHE A 106 -4.75 3.97 -7.70
C PHE A 106 -4.97 3.06 -8.91
N GLY A 107 -6.11 2.35 -8.94
CA GLY A 107 -6.42 1.44 -10.05
C GLY A 107 -6.53 2.17 -11.40
N SER A 108 -7.11 3.37 -11.43
CA SER A 108 -7.21 4.16 -12.67
C SER A 108 -5.87 4.76 -13.10
N GLU A 109 -5.00 5.14 -12.16
CA GLU A 109 -3.65 5.57 -12.50
C GLU A 109 -2.83 4.40 -13.07
N LEU A 110 -2.89 3.22 -12.44
CA LEU A 110 -2.22 2.01 -12.92
C LEU A 110 -2.62 1.66 -14.35
N GLN A 111 -3.92 1.73 -14.66
CA GLN A 111 -4.46 1.41 -16.00
C GLN A 111 -3.90 2.30 -17.13
N LYS A 112 -3.38 3.48 -16.83
CA LYS A 112 -2.73 4.35 -17.83
C LYS A 112 -1.37 3.82 -18.29
N HIS A 113 -0.76 2.93 -17.51
CA HIS A 113 0.59 2.41 -17.74
C HIS A 113 0.59 0.94 -18.15
N ILE A 114 -0.25 0.13 -17.52
CA ILE A 114 -0.41 -1.28 -17.82
C ILE A 114 -1.86 -1.71 -17.55
N SER A 115 -2.47 -2.41 -18.53
CA SER A 115 -3.88 -2.80 -18.46
C SER A 115 -4.06 -4.07 -17.62
N ILE A 116 -4.13 -3.90 -16.29
CA ILE A 116 -4.28 -4.99 -15.33
C ILE A 116 -5.76 -5.16 -14.95
N PRO A 117 -6.35 -6.36 -15.09
CA PRO A 117 -7.71 -6.63 -14.62
C PRO A 117 -7.86 -6.37 -13.12
N ARG A 118 -9.00 -5.78 -12.70
CA ARG A 118 -9.25 -5.44 -11.27
C ARG A 118 -9.08 -6.63 -10.32
N LYS A 119 -9.39 -7.84 -10.75
CA LYS A 119 -9.23 -9.07 -9.97
C LYS A 119 -7.77 -9.40 -9.61
N LYS A 120 -6.81 -8.82 -10.31
CA LYS A 120 -5.38 -8.94 -10.04
C LYS A 120 -4.85 -7.82 -9.11
N LEU A 121 -5.68 -6.84 -8.72
CA LEU A 121 -5.30 -5.79 -7.78
C LEU A 121 -5.53 -6.27 -6.35
N VAL A 122 -4.50 -6.22 -5.53
CA VAL A 122 -4.52 -6.59 -4.12
C VAL A 122 -4.28 -5.35 -3.28
N PHE A 123 -5.24 -5.02 -2.42
CA PHE A 123 -5.12 -3.95 -1.43
C PHE A 123 -4.85 -4.58 -0.07
N CYS A 124 -3.62 -4.48 0.40
CA CYS A 124 -3.20 -5.03 1.68
C CYS A 124 -3.66 -4.10 2.82
N PRO A 125 -4.21 -4.62 3.95
CA PRO A 125 -4.38 -3.79 5.14
C PRO A 125 -3.05 -3.17 5.56
N HIS A 126 -3.04 -1.87 5.92
CA HIS A 126 -1.82 -1.11 6.17
C HIS A 126 -0.91 -1.77 7.22
N HIS A 127 -1.44 -2.08 8.40
CA HIS A 127 -0.66 -2.73 9.47
C HIS A 127 -0.19 -4.14 9.08
N LEU A 128 -0.99 -4.88 8.30
CA LEU A 128 -0.55 -6.17 7.77
C LEU A 128 0.62 -5.99 6.80
N SER A 129 0.65 -4.93 5.99
CA SER A 129 1.76 -4.67 5.08
C SER A 129 3.07 -4.43 5.84
N HIS A 130 3.01 -3.75 7.01
CA HIS A 130 4.17 -3.60 7.89
C HIS A 130 4.68 -4.95 8.40
N VAL A 131 3.79 -5.82 8.90
CA VAL A 131 4.19 -7.16 9.36
C VAL A 131 4.78 -7.99 8.24
N LEU A 132 4.13 -8.04 7.08
CA LEU A 132 4.60 -8.79 5.91
C LEU A 132 6.00 -8.34 5.45
N SER A 133 6.32 -7.04 5.58
CA SER A 133 7.64 -6.52 5.21
C SER A 133 8.77 -7.04 6.11
N THR A 134 8.46 -7.53 7.31
CA THR A 134 9.44 -8.06 8.26
C THR A 134 9.69 -9.57 8.07
N LEU A 135 8.77 -10.31 7.45
CA LEU A 135 8.86 -11.77 7.33
C LEU A 135 10.18 -12.28 6.74
N PRO A 136 10.79 -11.63 5.73
CA PRO A 136 12.06 -12.08 5.17
C PRO A 136 13.24 -12.06 6.15
N PHE A 137 13.10 -11.36 7.29
CA PHE A 137 14.17 -11.17 8.29
C PHE A 137 14.05 -12.10 9.50
N PHE A 138 12.99 -12.92 9.56
CA PHE A 138 12.77 -13.87 10.66
C PHE A 138 12.86 -15.30 10.19
N GLU A 139 13.29 -16.18 11.08
CA GLU A 139 13.26 -17.62 10.85
C GLU A 139 11.81 -18.11 10.83
N LYS A 140 11.45 -18.87 9.78
CA LYS A 140 10.07 -19.30 9.56
C LYS A 140 9.55 -20.30 10.60
N GLU A 141 10.44 -20.95 11.32
CA GLU A 141 10.11 -22.06 12.23
C GLU A 141 9.68 -21.60 13.62
N GLU A 142 10.05 -20.39 14.04
CA GLU A 142 9.71 -19.87 15.34
C GLU A 142 8.49 -18.94 15.31
N PRO A 143 7.44 -19.23 16.10
CA PRO A 143 6.32 -18.30 16.22
C PRO A 143 6.79 -17.04 16.96
N HIS A 144 6.37 -15.87 16.46
CA HIS A 144 6.68 -14.58 17.09
C HIS A 144 5.47 -13.65 17.08
N ALA A 145 5.51 -12.64 17.92
CA ALA A 145 4.54 -11.57 17.93
C ALA A 145 5.09 -10.35 17.19
N ALA A 146 4.24 -9.71 16.39
CA ALA A 146 4.55 -8.43 15.77
C ALA A 146 3.60 -7.37 16.33
N ILE A 147 4.15 -6.22 16.72
CA ILE A 147 3.39 -5.06 17.17
C ILE A 147 3.65 -3.93 16.16
N VAL A 148 2.58 -3.41 15.58
CA VAL A 148 2.62 -2.24 14.70
C VAL A 148 2.07 -1.06 15.46
N ILE A 149 2.84 0.03 15.52
CA ILE A 149 2.45 1.31 16.13
C ILE A 149 2.65 2.38 15.06
N ASP A 150 1.57 2.99 14.63
CA ASP A 150 1.55 3.99 13.56
C ASP A 150 0.66 5.17 13.94
N GLY A 151 0.77 6.26 13.18
CA GLY A 151 -0.11 7.41 13.36
C GLY A 151 -1.56 7.06 13.05
N VAL A 152 -1.83 6.60 11.85
CA VAL A 152 -3.11 6.01 11.39
C VAL A 152 -2.83 5.15 10.17
N GLY A 153 -3.16 3.86 10.25
CA GLY A 153 -3.11 2.93 9.12
C GLY A 153 -4.49 2.35 8.83
N ASP A 154 -5.11 2.70 7.71
CA ASP A 154 -6.50 2.37 7.36
C ASP A 154 -7.51 2.79 8.45
N LEU A 155 -7.55 2.06 9.57
CA LEU A 155 -8.43 2.27 10.73
C LEU A 155 -7.65 2.31 12.04
N ALA A 156 -6.59 1.53 12.16
CA ALA A 156 -5.90 1.29 13.42
C ALA A 156 -4.68 2.20 13.62
N CYS A 157 -4.39 2.54 14.88
CA CYS A 157 -3.13 3.18 15.29
C CYS A 157 -2.17 2.18 15.94
N THR A 158 -2.69 1.07 16.50
CA THR A 158 -1.86 -0.01 17.04
C THR A 158 -2.50 -1.34 16.70
N SER A 159 -1.69 -2.32 16.31
CA SER A 159 -2.16 -3.69 16.08
C SER A 159 -1.13 -4.70 16.54
N THR A 160 -1.61 -5.82 17.07
CA THR A 160 -0.78 -6.95 17.50
C THR A 160 -1.12 -8.17 16.66
N PHE A 161 -0.10 -8.83 16.16
CA PHE A 161 -0.22 -10.01 15.32
C PHE A 161 0.56 -11.18 15.89
N GLU A 162 0.05 -12.38 15.67
CA GLU A 162 0.79 -13.63 15.78
C GLU A 162 1.29 -14.01 14.39
N VAL A 163 2.57 -14.38 14.30
CA VAL A 163 3.20 -14.81 13.05
C VAL A 163 3.74 -16.22 13.25
N ARG A 164 3.34 -17.15 12.39
CA ARG A 164 3.80 -18.53 12.35
C ARG A 164 4.16 -18.92 10.92
N GLY A 165 5.42 -18.89 10.58
CA GLY A 165 5.86 -19.08 9.21
C GLY A 165 5.33 -17.98 8.29
N GLU A 166 4.48 -18.34 7.33
CA GLU A 166 3.83 -17.40 6.41
C GLU A 166 2.41 -17.01 6.86
N GLU A 167 1.91 -17.61 7.94
CA GLU A 167 0.60 -17.29 8.49
C GLU A 167 0.71 -16.10 9.45
N VAL A 168 -0.07 -15.06 9.17
CA VAL A 168 -0.15 -13.84 9.99
C VAL A 168 -1.59 -13.66 10.45
N ARG A 169 -1.80 -13.70 11.77
CA ARG A 169 -3.12 -13.54 12.40
C ARG A 169 -3.17 -12.29 13.25
N LEU A 170 -4.14 -11.42 12.99
CA LEU A 170 -4.43 -10.29 13.86
C LEU A 170 -4.98 -10.82 15.20
N LEU A 171 -4.37 -10.39 16.30
CA LEU A 171 -4.81 -10.72 17.67
C LEU A 171 -5.67 -9.60 18.25
N ASP A 172 -5.22 -8.35 18.11
CA ASP A 172 -5.87 -7.19 18.68
C ASP A 172 -5.56 -5.94 17.89
N SER A 173 -6.44 -4.94 17.94
CA SER A 173 -6.21 -3.62 17.33
C SER A 173 -6.85 -2.52 18.14
N ILE A 174 -6.19 -1.38 18.13
CA ILE A 174 -6.67 -0.12 18.69
C ILE A 174 -6.95 0.81 17.51
N ASP A 175 -8.22 1.07 17.26
CA ASP A 175 -8.65 1.90 16.14
C ASP A 175 -8.56 3.40 16.46
N TYR A 176 -8.36 4.20 15.43
CA TYR A 176 -8.39 5.67 15.52
C TYR A 176 -9.77 6.19 15.06
N PRO A 177 -10.28 7.24 15.71
CA PRO A 177 -9.86 7.81 17.00
C PRO A 177 -10.52 7.07 18.16
N GLN A 178 -9.80 7.02 19.28
CA GLN A 178 -10.34 6.54 20.54
C GLN A 178 -11.14 7.63 21.27
#